data_82d4ebec8b8eed1ee911b7fe8bf6cfaf
#
_entry.id   82d4ebec8b8eed1ee911b7fe8bf6cfaf
#
_cell.length_a   1.000
_cell.length_b   1.000
_cell.length_c   1.000
_cell.angle_alpha   90.00
_cell.angle_beta   90.00
_cell.angle_gamma   90.00
#
_symmetry.space_group_name_H-M   'P 1'
#
loop_
_entity.id
_entity.type
_entity.pdbx_description
1 polymer ?
#
loop_
_entity_poly.entity_id
_entity_poly.type
_entity_poly.pdbx_seq_one_letter_code
_entity_poly.pdbx_strand_id
1 'polypeptide(L)'
;MFDCKNPKDSIAEILYVIANLYSANENYKLSIFYLNLSSFLNEKFIPNKTLLAENYFYLKKYDLSKKAYSSLKKVGRIYSWYASIRSAIILENIVDKKNANSYLIKEFNKIQNPNFENYYDIANFLKNNENYEKSVKYYSLALDSIEKNHPLIPKILERRGTSLERLGKWEKAEI
;
A
#
# COMPACT_ATOMS: atom_id res chain seq x y z
N MET A 1 10.41 -18.47 -8.61
CA MET A 1 9.66 -18.22 -9.83
C MET A 1 8.56 -19.26 -9.87
N PHE A 2 7.34 -18.93 -10.29
CA PHE A 2 6.24 -19.90 -10.45
C PHE A 2 6.54 -20.77 -11.68
N ASP A 3 6.41 -22.08 -11.54
CA ASP A 3 6.59 -23.04 -12.65
C ASP A 3 5.36 -23.95 -12.76
N CYS A 4 4.58 -23.79 -13.82
CA CYS A 4 3.40 -24.62 -14.10
C CYS A 4 3.72 -26.12 -14.23
N LYS A 5 4.99 -26.51 -14.42
CA LYS A 5 5.42 -27.90 -14.46
C LYS A 5 5.69 -28.50 -13.08
N ASN A 6 5.75 -27.64 -12.04
CA ASN A 6 5.93 -28.08 -10.65
C ASN A 6 4.57 -28.22 -9.97
N PRO A 7 4.11 -29.45 -9.65
CA PRO A 7 2.81 -29.64 -8.99
C PRO A 7 2.65 -28.88 -7.68
N LYS A 8 3.75 -28.68 -6.92
CA LYS A 8 3.72 -27.92 -5.68
C LYS A 8 3.37 -26.46 -5.92
N ASP A 9 3.87 -25.84 -6.98
CA ASP A 9 3.57 -24.45 -7.32
C ASP A 9 2.11 -24.29 -7.72
N SER A 10 1.58 -25.22 -8.52
CA SER A 10 0.16 -25.21 -8.92
C SER A 10 -0.78 -25.39 -7.72
N ILE A 11 -0.47 -26.31 -6.81
CA ILE A 11 -1.25 -26.51 -5.57
C ILE A 11 -1.15 -25.28 -4.67
N ALA A 12 0.04 -24.66 -4.57
CA ALA A 12 0.22 -23.43 -3.80
C ALA A 12 -0.65 -22.28 -4.31
N GLU A 13 -0.79 -22.14 -5.62
CA GLU A 13 -1.66 -21.14 -6.24
C GLU A 13 -3.15 -21.42 -5.97
N ILE A 14 -3.60 -22.67 -6.10
CA ILE A 14 -4.98 -23.07 -5.78
C ILE A 14 -5.29 -22.72 -4.32
N LEU A 15 -4.39 -23.06 -3.39
CA LEU A 15 -4.56 -22.73 -1.97
C LEU A 15 -4.62 -21.22 -1.71
N TYR A 16 -3.83 -20.45 -2.47
CA TYR A 16 -3.90 -18.98 -2.44
C TYR A 16 -5.24 -18.45 -2.94
N VAL A 17 -5.78 -18.99 -4.04
CA VAL A 17 -7.10 -18.60 -4.56
C VAL A 17 -8.19 -18.89 -3.52
N ILE A 18 -8.16 -20.07 -2.89
CA ILE A 18 -9.08 -20.42 -1.80
C ILE A 18 -8.93 -19.43 -0.63
N ALA A 19 -7.70 -19.13 -0.23
CA ALA A 19 -7.43 -18.16 0.83
C ALA A 19 -7.96 -16.77 0.51
N ASN A 20 -7.83 -16.33 -0.75
CA ASN A 20 -8.35 -15.03 -1.20
C ASN A 20 -9.87 -14.96 -1.11
N LEU A 21 -10.57 -16.04 -1.48
CA LEU A 21 -12.03 -16.15 -1.30
C LEU A 21 -12.45 -16.03 0.17
N TYR A 22 -11.74 -16.71 1.08
CA TYR A 22 -12.00 -16.58 2.52
C TYR A 22 -11.69 -15.18 3.04
N SER A 23 -10.61 -14.55 2.57
CA SER A 23 -10.27 -13.17 2.94
C SER A 23 -11.33 -12.17 2.47
N ALA A 24 -11.82 -12.33 1.24
CA ALA A 24 -12.89 -11.49 0.68
C ALA A 24 -14.22 -11.60 1.47
N ASN A 25 -14.46 -12.75 2.11
CA ASN A 25 -15.58 -12.99 3.01
C ASN A 25 -15.26 -12.72 4.49
N GLU A 26 -14.19 -11.95 4.77
CA GLU A 26 -13.73 -11.56 6.11
C GLU A 26 -13.38 -12.75 7.05
N ASN A 27 -13.30 -13.97 6.52
CA ASN A 27 -12.85 -15.13 7.27
C ASN A 27 -11.31 -15.22 7.27
N TYR A 28 -10.68 -14.20 7.87
CA TYR A 28 -9.22 -14.05 7.89
C TYR A 28 -8.47 -15.21 8.54
N LYS A 29 -9.07 -15.87 9.55
CA LYS A 29 -8.43 -17.02 10.22
C LYS A 29 -8.26 -18.19 9.27
N LEU A 30 -9.31 -18.52 8.53
CA LEU A 30 -9.29 -19.63 7.58
C LEU A 30 -8.43 -19.28 6.36
N SER A 31 -8.49 -18.03 5.91
CA SER A 31 -7.57 -17.52 4.88
C SER A 31 -6.11 -17.71 5.28
N ILE A 32 -5.73 -17.32 6.49
CA ILE A 32 -4.35 -17.50 7.02
C ILE A 32 -3.95 -18.98 7.03
N PHE A 33 -4.85 -19.88 7.37
CA PHE A 33 -4.59 -21.32 7.34
C PHE A 33 -4.17 -21.76 5.93
N TYR A 34 -4.96 -21.43 4.90
CA TYR A 34 -4.66 -21.79 3.52
C TYR A 34 -3.41 -21.08 2.98
N LEU A 35 -3.16 -19.83 3.37
CA LEU A 35 -1.94 -19.09 3.01
C LEU A 35 -0.67 -19.77 3.59
N ASN A 36 -0.74 -20.28 4.81
CA ASN A 36 0.38 -21.00 5.40
C ASN A 36 0.66 -22.31 4.65
N LEU A 37 -0.38 -23.06 4.26
CA LEU A 37 -0.21 -24.26 3.43
C LEU A 37 0.39 -23.91 2.06
N SER A 38 -0.11 -22.86 1.42
CA SER A 38 0.43 -22.36 0.15
C SER A 38 1.90 -21.94 0.30
N SER A 39 2.24 -21.21 1.37
CA SER A 39 3.62 -20.79 1.65
C SER A 39 4.57 -21.97 1.93
N PHE A 40 4.06 -23.04 2.55
CA PHE A 40 4.82 -24.27 2.76
C PHE A 40 5.18 -24.96 1.44
N LEU A 41 4.29 -24.92 0.45
CA LEU A 41 4.52 -25.52 -0.86
C LEU A 41 5.39 -24.63 -1.75
N ASN A 42 5.21 -23.30 -1.69
CA ASN A 42 6.02 -22.34 -2.42
C ASN A 42 6.31 -21.07 -1.58
N GLU A 43 7.43 -21.08 -0.90
CA GLU A 43 7.88 -19.96 -0.05
C GLU A 43 8.15 -18.66 -0.86
N LYS A 44 8.44 -18.78 -2.16
CA LYS A 44 8.76 -17.67 -3.04
C LYS A 44 7.53 -17.01 -3.67
N PHE A 45 6.33 -17.52 -3.41
CA PHE A 45 5.09 -16.98 -3.96
C PHE A 45 4.69 -15.70 -3.22
N ILE A 46 5.05 -14.55 -3.81
CA ILE A 46 4.91 -13.22 -3.19
C ILE A 46 3.45 -12.85 -2.86
N PRO A 47 2.42 -13.16 -3.69
CA PRO A 47 1.02 -12.85 -3.36
C PRO A 47 0.59 -13.39 -2.00
N ASN A 48 1.07 -14.57 -1.60
CA ASN A 48 0.80 -15.13 -0.28
C ASN A 48 1.25 -14.22 0.86
N LYS A 49 2.47 -13.68 0.76
CA LYS A 49 3.05 -12.82 1.80
C LYS A 49 2.27 -11.52 1.95
N THR A 50 1.80 -10.98 0.83
CA THR A 50 0.97 -9.76 0.80
C THR A 50 -0.36 -9.99 1.49
N LEU A 51 -1.11 -11.02 1.07
CA LEU A 51 -2.44 -11.31 1.63
C LEU A 51 -2.35 -11.76 3.09
N LEU A 52 -1.29 -12.49 3.47
CA LEU A 52 -1.03 -12.88 4.85
C LEU A 52 -0.82 -11.64 5.75
N ALA A 53 -0.04 -10.66 5.27
CA ALA A 53 0.20 -9.42 6.00
C ALA A 53 -1.11 -8.62 6.19
N GLU A 54 -1.95 -8.56 5.16
CA GLU A 54 -3.27 -7.90 5.23
C GLU A 54 -4.21 -8.60 6.19
N ASN A 55 -4.32 -9.93 6.14
CA ASN A 55 -5.17 -10.69 7.05
C ASN A 55 -4.75 -10.52 8.51
N TYR A 56 -3.44 -10.47 8.79
CA TYR A 56 -2.96 -10.13 10.14
C TYR A 56 -3.34 -8.71 10.54
N PHE A 57 -3.32 -7.75 9.61
CA PHE A 57 -3.76 -6.38 9.87
C PHE A 57 -5.24 -6.33 10.26
N TYR A 58 -6.13 -6.96 9.49
CA TYR A 58 -7.57 -7.01 9.78
C TYR A 58 -7.89 -7.71 11.11
N LEU A 59 -7.11 -8.71 11.48
CA LEU A 59 -7.21 -9.35 12.80
C LEU A 59 -6.55 -8.54 13.93
N LYS A 60 -6.07 -7.32 13.64
CA LYS A 60 -5.34 -6.45 14.59
C LYS A 60 -4.06 -7.09 15.16
N LYS A 61 -3.52 -8.12 14.49
CA LYS A 61 -2.24 -8.75 14.84
C LYS A 61 -1.09 -7.95 14.21
N TYR A 62 -0.94 -6.70 14.66
CA TYR A 62 -0.06 -5.72 14.02
C TYR A 62 1.42 -6.12 13.98
N ASP A 63 1.92 -6.83 14.99
CA ASP A 63 3.32 -7.28 14.98
C ASP A 63 3.59 -8.35 13.92
N LEU A 64 2.65 -9.29 13.72
CA LEU A 64 2.74 -10.29 12.66
C LEU A 64 2.59 -9.62 11.28
N SER A 65 1.67 -8.66 11.14
CA SER A 65 1.51 -7.89 9.93
C SER A 65 2.78 -7.09 9.57
N LYS A 66 3.39 -6.39 10.53
CA LYS A 66 4.67 -5.68 10.34
C LYS A 66 5.79 -6.61 9.91
N LYS A 67 5.90 -7.78 10.53
CA LYS A 67 6.92 -8.79 10.18
C LYS A 67 6.74 -9.26 8.74
N ALA A 68 5.50 -9.54 8.33
CA ALA A 68 5.18 -9.95 6.97
C ALA A 68 5.49 -8.84 5.95
N TYR A 69 5.06 -7.58 6.19
CA TYR A 69 5.41 -6.44 5.32
C TYR A 69 6.92 -6.18 5.26
N SER A 70 7.65 -6.35 6.38
CA SER A 70 9.10 -6.19 6.38
C SER A 70 9.81 -7.19 5.46
N SER A 71 9.27 -8.40 5.30
CA SER A 71 9.81 -9.37 4.35
C SER A 71 9.60 -8.94 2.89
N LEU A 72 8.52 -8.21 2.59
CA LEU A 72 8.24 -7.70 1.24
C LEU A 72 9.19 -6.58 0.82
N LYS A 73 9.73 -5.80 1.76
CA LYS A 73 10.70 -4.74 1.46
C LYS A 73 11.96 -5.22 0.74
N LYS A 74 12.29 -6.51 0.89
CA LYS A 74 13.48 -7.13 0.27
C LYS A 74 13.21 -7.68 -1.13
N VAL A 75 11.96 -7.69 -1.59
CA VAL A 75 11.56 -8.31 -2.87
C VAL A 75 11.85 -7.41 -4.07
N GLY A 76 11.67 -6.09 -3.91
CA GLY A 76 11.89 -5.12 -4.96
C GLY A 76 11.26 -3.76 -4.64
N ARG A 77 11.54 -2.76 -5.49
CA ARG A 77 11.14 -1.36 -5.25
C ARG A 77 9.63 -1.19 -5.03
N ILE A 78 8.80 -1.81 -5.88
CA ILE A 78 7.33 -1.73 -5.82
C ILE A 78 6.83 -2.31 -4.50
N TYR A 79 7.27 -3.50 -4.13
CA TYR A 79 6.88 -4.15 -2.88
C TYR A 79 7.43 -3.41 -1.65
N SER A 80 8.61 -2.82 -1.75
CA SER A 80 9.19 -2.01 -0.68
C SER A 80 8.35 -0.77 -0.40
N TRP A 81 7.92 -0.05 -1.45
CA TRP A 81 7.05 1.11 -1.30
C TRP A 81 5.67 0.74 -0.75
N TYR A 82 5.03 -0.27 -1.32
CA TYR A 82 3.77 -0.80 -0.82
C TYR A 82 3.86 -1.17 0.68
N ALA A 83 4.88 -1.93 1.07
CA ALA A 83 5.09 -2.33 2.46
C ALA A 83 5.33 -1.12 3.38
N SER A 84 5.93 -0.04 2.88
CA SER A 84 6.13 1.20 3.64
C SER A 84 4.81 1.92 3.89
N ILE A 85 3.94 2.02 2.88
CA ILE A 85 2.58 2.57 3.04
C ILE A 85 1.79 1.77 4.08
N ARG A 86 1.76 0.44 3.95
CA ARG A 86 1.02 -0.44 4.87
C ARG A 86 1.58 -0.38 6.31
N SER A 87 2.89 -0.26 6.46
CA SER A 87 3.53 -0.05 7.76
C SER A 87 3.16 1.30 8.37
N ALA A 88 3.00 2.35 7.56
CA ALA A 88 2.53 3.65 8.01
C ALA A 88 1.07 3.58 8.50
N ILE A 89 0.19 2.86 7.79
CA ILE A 89 -1.20 2.63 8.22
C ILE A 89 -1.25 1.87 9.56
N ILE A 90 -0.40 0.87 9.75
CA ILE A 90 -0.31 0.18 11.05
C ILE A 90 0.13 1.17 12.14
N LEU A 91 1.12 2.02 11.86
CA LEU A 91 1.64 2.98 12.81
C LEU A 91 0.57 4.03 13.20
N GLU A 92 -0.26 4.46 12.24
CA GLU A 92 -1.43 5.30 12.48
C GLU A 92 -2.40 4.67 13.49
N ASN A 93 -2.67 3.36 13.35
CA ASN A 93 -3.61 2.64 14.20
C ASN A 93 -3.09 2.39 15.63
N ILE A 94 -1.76 2.25 15.80
CA ILE A 94 -1.17 1.88 17.11
C ILE A 94 -0.55 3.06 17.86
N VAL A 95 -0.26 4.17 17.16
CA VAL A 95 0.35 5.36 17.74
C VAL A 95 -0.50 6.59 17.40
N ASP A 96 -0.27 7.23 16.24
CA ASP A 96 -1.01 8.40 15.77
C ASP A 96 -0.68 8.74 14.30
N LYS A 97 -1.48 9.65 13.72
CA LYS A 97 -1.32 10.19 12.38
C LYS A 97 0.01 10.92 12.17
N LYS A 98 0.51 11.64 13.18
CA LYS A 98 1.74 12.44 13.07
C LYS A 98 2.97 11.54 12.90
N ASN A 99 3.06 10.49 13.72
CA ASN A 99 4.14 9.51 13.63
C ASN A 99 4.06 8.73 12.30
N ALA A 100 2.87 8.33 11.88
CA ALA A 100 2.65 7.67 10.60
C ALA A 100 3.08 8.53 9.41
N ASN A 101 2.70 9.82 9.40
CA ASN A 101 3.11 10.78 8.37
C ASN A 101 4.64 10.95 8.33
N SER A 102 5.26 11.11 9.49
CA SER A 102 6.72 11.29 9.60
C SER A 102 7.46 10.04 9.10
N TYR A 103 6.97 8.87 9.45
CA TYR A 103 7.51 7.60 8.98
C TYR A 103 7.43 7.48 7.47
N LEU A 104 6.23 7.71 6.86
CA LEU A 104 6.07 7.54 5.42
C LEU A 104 6.89 8.55 4.62
N ILE A 105 6.97 9.81 5.07
CA ILE A 105 7.85 10.82 4.46
C ILE A 105 9.31 10.39 4.50
N LYS A 106 9.77 9.83 5.63
CA LYS A 106 11.14 9.30 5.75
C LYS A 106 11.40 8.15 4.77
N GLU A 107 10.44 7.23 4.61
CA GLU A 107 10.57 6.12 3.65
C GLU A 107 10.53 6.63 2.20
N PHE A 108 9.67 7.61 1.90
CA PHE A 108 9.61 8.24 0.57
C PHE A 108 10.94 8.89 0.19
N ASN A 109 11.59 9.61 1.10
CA ASN A 109 12.87 10.27 0.84
C ASN A 109 14.04 9.31 0.53
N LYS A 110 13.85 7.99 0.73
CA LYS A 110 14.82 6.97 0.32
C LYS A 110 14.65 6.53 -1.13
N ILE A 111 13.53 6.91 -1.78
CA ILE A 111 13.26 6.52 -3.17
C ILE A 111 14.13 7.37 -4.09
N GLN A 112 15.01 6.71 -4.81
CA GLN A 112 15.75 7.34 -5.90
C GLN A 112 14.83 7.42 -7.13
N ASN A 113 14.67 8.62 -7.71
CA ASN A 113 13.82 8.87 -8.88
C ASN A 113 12.36 8.41 -8.66
N PRO A 114 11.61 9.07 -7.75
CA PRO A 114 10.20 8.78 -7.55
C PRO A 114 9.41 9.11 -8.82
N ASN A 115 8.45 8.26 -9.17
CA ASN A 115 7.54 8.46 -10.27
C ASN A 115 6.20 9.06 -9.79
N PHE A 116 5.27 9.32 -10.73
CA PHE A 116 3.99 9.94 -10.39
C PHE A 116 3.17 9.10 -9.40
N GLU A 117 3.21 7.77 -9.48
CA GLU A 117 2.50 6.90 -8.54
C GLU A 117 3.03 7.06 -7.12
N ASN A 118 4.35 7.17 -6.94
CA ASN A 118 4.93 7.39 -5.62
C ASN A 118 4.48 8.73 -5.02
N TYR A 119 4.45 9.80 -5.83
CA TYR A 119 3.94 11.11 -5.40
C TYR A 119 2.45 11.06 -5.09
N TYR A 120 1.65 10.38 -5.91
CA TYR A 120 0.22 10.23 -5.73
C TYR A 120 -0.12 9.44 -4.46
N ASP A 121 0.57 8.34 -4.21
CA ASP A 121 0.37 7.50 -3.03
C ASP A 121 0.65 8.25 -1.74
N ILE A 122 1.80 8.95 -1.64
CA ILE A 122 2.13 9.72 -0.44
C ILE A 122 1.17 10.89 -0.26
N ALA A 123 0.75 11.55 -1.35
CA ALA A 123 -0.24 12.63 -1.29
C ALA A 123 -1.58 12.14 -0.73
N ASN A 124 -2.06 10.98 -1.21
CA ASN A 124 -3.28 10.34 -0.72
C ASN A 124 -3.19 10.00 0.77
N PHE A 125 -2.08 9.40 1.19
CA PHE A 125 -1.87 9.05 2.59
C PHE A 125 -1.90 10.29 3.49
N LEU A 126 -1.18 11.35 3.10
CA LEU A 126 -1.12 12.61 3.85
C LEU A 126 -2.47 13.33 3.89
N LYS A 127 -3.24 13.30 2.78
CA LYS A 127 -4.61 13.84 2.72
C LYS A 127 -5.53 13.12 3.71
N ASN A 128 -5.51 11.78 3.71
CA ASN A 128 -6.33 10.97 4.61
C ASN A 128 -5.98 11.24 6.09
N ASN A 129 -4.71 11.56 6.35
CA ASN A 129 -4.23 11.93 7.69
C ASN A 129 -4.33 13.44 7.98
N GLU A 130 -5.12 14.18 7.17
CA GLU A 130 -5.41 15.60 7.35
C GLU A 130 -4.17 16.53 7.26
N ASN A 131 -3.06 16.02 6.70
CA ASN A 131 -1.88 16.83 6.41
C ASN A 131 -2.01 17.46 5.02
N TYR A 132 -3.00 18.35 4.89
CA TYR A 132 -3.42 18.91 3.61
C TYR A 132 -2.32 19.73 2.93
N GLU A 133 -1.52 20.48 3.69
CA GLU A 133 -0.44 21.29 3.14
C GLU A 133 0.59 20.44 2.38
N LYS A 134 1.07 19.36 3.00
CA LYS A 134 1.98 18.45 2.34
C LYS A 134 1.31 17.64 1.24
N SER A 135 0.04 17.27 1.39
CA SER A 135 -0.67 16.54 0.35
C SER A 135 -0.79 17.36 -0.93
N VAL A 136 -1.12 18.66 -0.86
CA VAL A 136 -1.14 19.58 -2.01
C VAL A 136 0.21 19.61 -2.72
N LYS A 137 1.32 19.72 -1.95
CA LYS A 137 2.66 19.69 -2.51
C LYS A 137 2.92 18.41 -3.32
N TYR A 138 2.61 17.24 -2.75
CA TYR A 138 2.86 15.97 -3.42
C TYR A 138 1.91 15.71 -4.59
N TYR A 139 0.64 16.16 -4.54
CA TYR A 139 -0.24 16.12 -5.71
C TYR A 139 0.28 16.98 -6.86
N SER A 140 0.84 18.16 -6.58
CA SER A 140 1.45 18.99 -7.62
C SER A 140 2.64 18.29 -8.27
N LEU A 141 3.54 17.67 -7.47
CA LEU A 141 4.64 16.88 -8.00
C LEU A 141 4.18 15.65 -8.81
N ALA A 142 3.05 15.03 -8.43
CA ALA A 142 2.44 13.97 -9.22
C ALA A 142 1.98 14.49 -10.58
N LEU A 143 1.31 15.65 -10.63
CA LEU A 143 0.86 16.30 -11.88
C LEU A 143 2.04 16.70 -12.78
N ASP A 144 3.14 17.17 -12.20
CA ASP A 144 4.35 17.55 -12.94
C ASP A 144 5.08 16.33 -13.54
N SER A 145 4.85 15.14 -12.97
CA SER A 145 5.56 13.91 -13.32
C SER A 145 4.72 12.95 -14.19
N ILE A 146 3.43 13.22 -14.40
CA ILE A 146 2.50 12.37 -15.14
C ILE A 146 2.39 12.82 -16.60
N GLU A 147 2.15 11.88 -17.52
CA GLU A 147 1.91 12.20 -18.93
C GLU A 147 0.63 13.05 -19.12
N LYS A 148 0.69 14.04 -20.01
CA LYS A 148 -0.37 15.05 -20.19
C LYS A 148 -1.77 14.50 -20.43
N ASN A 149 -1.92 13.32 -21.02
CA ASN A 149 -3.21 12.68 -21.33
C ASN A 149 -3.54 11.50 -20.41
N HIS A 150 -2.88 11.39 -19.26
CA HIS A 150 -3.09 10.26 -18.37
C HIS A 150 -4.47 10.31 -17.69
N PRO A 151 -5.22 9.19 -17.63
CA PRO A 151 -6.61 9.16 -17.14
C PRO A 151 -6.76 9.50 -15.65
N LEU A 152 -5.67 9.48 -14.88
CA LEU A 152 -5.69 9.85 -13.46
C LEU A 152 -5.59 11.35 -13.19
N ILE A 153 -5.27 12.19 -14.20
CA ILE A 153 -5.14 13.64 -14.00
C ILE A 153 -6.39 14.27 -13.35
N PRO A 154 -7.62 14.02 -13.84
CA PRO A 154 -8.82 14.58 -13.22
C PRO A 154 -8.96 14.20 -11.75
N LYS A 155 -8.59 12.96 -11.41
CA LYS A 155 -8.66 12.47 -10.03
C LYS A 155 -7.61 13.10 -9.12
N ILE A 156 -6.41 13.36 -9.65
CA ILE A 156 -5.35 14.05 -8.90
C ILE A 156 -5.76 15.51 -8.65
N LEU A 157 -6.32 16.20 -9.67
CA LEU A 157 -6.80 17.57 -9.55
C LEU A 157 -7.93 17.67 -8.51
N GLU A 158 -8.95 16.82 -8.59
CA GLU A 158 -10.04 16.73 -7.61
C GLU A 158 -9.50 16.62 -6.18
N ARG A 159 -8.57 15.71 -5.95
CA ARG A 159 -8.01 15.46 -4.61
C ARG A 159 -7.14 16.61 -4.12
N ARG A 160 -6.37 17.24 -5.02
CA ARG A 160 -5.61 18.45 -4.72
C ARG A 160 -6.53 19.60 -4.37
N GLY A 161 -7.58 19.84 -5.18
CA GLY A 161 -8.60 20.84 -4.93
C GLY A 161 -9.25 20.65 -3.56
N THR A 162 -9.73 19.46 -3.25
CA THR A 162 -10.26 19.15 -1.91
C THR A 162 -9.28 19.48 -0.77
N SER A 163 -7.97 19.21 -0.97
CA SER A 163 -6.97 19.55 0.04
C SER A 163 -6.77 21.07 0.19
N LEU A 164 -6.86 21.82 -0.92
CA LEU A 164 -6.80 23.28 -0.91
C LEU A 164 -8.03 23.92 -0.24
N GLU A 165 -9.21 23.38 -0.49
CA GLU A 165 -10.45 23.78 0.19
C GLU A 165 -10.34 23.59 1.72
N ARG A 166 -9.81 22.45 2.17
CA ARG A 166 -9.58 22.20 3.60
C ARG A 166 -8.58 23.14 4.25
N LEU A 167 -7.71 23.78 3.43
CA LEU A 167 -6.78 24.83 3.86
C LEU A 167 -7.36 26.23 3.76
N GLY A 168 -8.62 26.39 3.29
CA GLY A 168 -9.26 27.70 3.03
C GLY A 168 -8.69 28.45 1.83
N LYS A 169 -8.00 27.75 0.90
CA LYS A 169 -7.36 28.33 -0.29
C LYS A 169 -8.25 28.16 -1.52
N TRP A 170 -9.47 28.69 -1.46
CA TRP A 170 -10.54 28.51 -2.44
C TRP A 170 -10.13 28.92 -3.86
N GLU A 171 -9.52 30.12 -4.02
CA GLU A 171 -9.08 30.62 -5.34
C GLU A 171 -8.10 29.67 -6.06
N LYS A 172 -7.33 28.86 -5.32
CA LYS A 172 -6.39 27.89 -5.89
C LYS A 172 -7.02 26.52 -6.11
N ALA A 173 -8.23 26.31 -5.62
CA ALA A 173 -8.95 25.04 -5.75
C ALA A 173 -9.81 24.98 -7.03
N GLU A 174 -10.09 26.12 -7.65
CA GLU A 174 -10.95 26.28 -8.84
C GLU A 174 -10.24 25.97 -10.18
N ILE A 175 -9.14 25.20 -10.18
CA ILE A 175 -8.37 24.90 -11.39
C ILE A 175 -8.72 23.53 -11.94
#